data_a13282f84a063d7168a57bcf5e6f8e5b
#
_entry.id   a13282f84a063d7168a57bcf5e6f8e5b
#
_cell.length_a   1.000
_cell.length_b   1.000
_cell.length_c   1.000
_cell.angle_alpha   90.00
_cell.angle_beta   90.00
_cell.angle_gamma   90.00
#
_symmetry.space_group_name_H-M   'P 1'
#
loop_
_entity.id
_entity.type
_entity.pdbx_description
1 polymer ?
#
loop_
_entity_poly.entity_id
_entity_poly.type
_entity_poly.pdbx_seq_one_letter_code
_entity_poly.pdbx_strand_id
1 'polypeptide(L)'
;MQEKFYKHLSELQSSLKFLLASARTEIYSDPAKTKVCIATNGGVVPGMTAVIKAITKCLEQEYNVKEIYGVKWGFLGLMEDKHDDYITKLTAENMADTHAQGGTILGTSRDEFDLEKVIASLKRHKFTQIYMIGSIETQ
;
A
#
# COMPACT_ATOMS: atom_id res chain seq x y z
N MET A 1 -24.54 -10.70 -40.68
CA MET A 1 -23.18 -10.51 -40.15
C MET A 1 -23.16 -9.64 -38.90
N GLN A 2 -23.89 -8.55 -38.89
CA GLN A 2 -23.99 -7.63 -37.70
C GLN A 2 -24.61 -8.29 -36.46
N GLU A 3 -25.70 -9.07 -36.58
CA GLU A 3 -26.34 -9.77 -35.45
C GLU A 3 -25.41 -10.75 -34.73
N LYS A 4 -24.58 -11.49 -35.46
CA LYS A 4 -23.58 -12.39 -34.86
C LYS A 4 -22.50 -11.64 -34.09
N PHE A 5 -22.12 -10.44 -34.59
CA PHE A 5 -21.14 -9.59 -33.93
C PHE A 5 -21.67 -9.02 -32.61
N TYR A 6 -22.92 -8.50 -32.61
CA TYR A 6 -23.55 -7.98 -31.39
C TYR A 6 -23.83 -9.07 -30.36
N LYS A 7 -24.21 -10.28 -30.80
CA LYS A 7 -24.37 -11.41 -29.89
C LYS A 7 -23.05 -11.84 -29.26
N HIS A 8 -21.96 -11.84 -30.02
CA HIS A 8 -20.62 -12.14 -29.50
C HIS A 8 -20.11 -11.06 -28.55
N LEU A 9 -20.38 -9.78 -28.83
CA LEU A 9 -20.09 -8.67 -27.91
C LEU A 9 -20.88 -8.78 -26.60
N SER A 10 -22.17 -9.14 -26.66
CA SER A 10 -22.99 -9.32 -25.45
C SER A 10 -22.52 -10.51 -24.61
N GLU A 11 -22.07 -11.59 -25.23
CA GLU A 11 -21.47 -12.74 -24.55
C GLU A 11 -20.12 -12.39 -23.91
N LEU A 12 -19.29 -11.59 -24.59
CA LEU A 12 -18.04 -11.06 -24.03
C LEU A 12 -18.30 -10.11 -22.86
N GLN A 13 -19.27 -9.22 -22.96
CA GLN A 13 -19.64 -8.33 -21.86
C GLN A 13 -20.21 -9.10 -20.64
N SER A 14 -20.93 -10.18 -20.86
CA SER A 14 -21.46 -11.02 -19.78
C SER A 14 -20.36 -11.81 -19.05
N SER A 15 -19.21 -12.04 -19.71
CA SER A 15 -18.06 -12.74 -19.13
C SER A 15 -17.07 -11.81 -18.41
N LEU A 16 -17.11 -10.49 -18.70
CA LEU A 16 -16.29 -9.50 -18.02
C LEU A 16 -16.85 -9.20 -16.62
N LYS A 17 -16.29 -9.86 -15.63
CA LYS A 17 -16.62 -9.62 -14.23
C LYS A 17 -15.48 -8.88 -13.57
N PHE A 18 -15.81 -7.76 -12.94
CA PHE A 18 -14.88 -7.05 -12.06
C PHE A 18 -15.12 -7.46 -10.61
N LEU A 19 -14.05 -7.68 -9.88
CA LEU A 19 -14.16 -7.89 -8.45
C LEU A 19 -14.48 -6.56 -7.78
N LEU A 20 -15.49 -6.55 -6.90
CA LEU A 20 -15.78 -5.40 -6.08
C LEU A 20 -14.58 -5.09 -5.18
N ALA A 21 -14.17 -3.83 -5.14
CA ALA A 21 -13.11 -3.36 -4.24
C ALA A 21 -13.65 -3.28 -2.80
N SER A 22 -13.64 -4.40 -2.11
CA SER A 22 -14.11 -4.54 -0.72
C SER A 22 -13.26 -5.55 0.02
N ALA A 23 -13.44 -5.62 1.35
CA ALA A 23 -12.81 -6.64 2.17
C ALA A 23 -13.15 -8.05 1.68
N ARG A 24 -12.19 -8.96 1.76
CA ARG A 24 -12.34 -10.36 1.34
C ARG A 24 -12.75 -11.22 2.52
N THR A 25 -13.65 -12.17 2.28
CA THR A 25 -14.05 -13.18 3.27
C THR A 25 -12.97 -14.25 3.47
N GLU A 26 -12.21 -14.54 2.41
CA GLU A 26 -11.10 -15.47 2.44
C GLU A 26 -9.79 -14.69 2.24
N ILE A 27 -8.85 -14.84 3.17
CA ILE A 27 -7.56 -14.15 3.18
C ILE A 27 -6.44 -15.16 3.40
N TYR A 28 -5.28 -14.92 2.78
CA TYR A 28 -4.12 -15.81 2.86
C TYR A 28 -3.39 -15.69 4.21
N SER A 29 -3.28 -14.47 4.75
CA SER A 29 -2.50 -14.20 5.96
C SER A 29 -3.40 -14.03 7.17
N ASP A 30 -2.98 -14.60 8.31
CA ASP A 30 -3.62 -14.38 9.61
C ASP A 30 -3.41 -12.91 10.04
N PRO A 31 -4.48 -12.10 10.18
CA PRO A 31 -4.36 -10.69 10.56
C PRO A 31 -3.65 -10.48 11.92
N ALA A 32 -3.82 -11.42 12.85
CA ALA A 32 -3.20 -11.33 14.16
C ALA A 32 -1.66 -11.47 14.12
N LYS A 33 -1.14 -12.11 13.06
CA LYS A 33 0.31 -12.28 12.82
C LYS A 33 0.85 -11.37 11.74
N THR A 34 -0.02 -10.57 11.14
CA THR A 34 0.35 -9.70 10.03
C THR A 34 0.95 -8.40 10.55
N LYS A 35 2.15 -8.09 10.08
CA LYS A 35 2.84 -6.82 10.29
C LYS A 35 3.04 -6.12 8.95
N VAL A 36 2.43 -4.96 8.81
CA VAL A 36 2.34 -4.24 7.54
C VAL A 36 3.33 -3.08 7.48
N CYS A 37 3.99 -2.94 6.34
CA CYS A 37 4.80 -1.81 5.97
C CYS A 37 4.11 -1.04 4.82
N ILE A 38 3.91 0.27 4.99
CA ILE A 38 3.44 1.16 3.93
C ILE A 38 4.54 2.18 3.65
N ALA A 39 4.97 2.27 2.40
CA ALA A 39 6.00 3.22 1.99
C ALA A 39 5.60 3.90 0.67
N THR A 40 6.08 5.13 0.49
CA THR A 40 5.85 5.93 -0.71
C THR A 40 7.16 6.22 -1.41
N ASN A 41 7.25 5.96 -2.72
CA ASN A 41 8.46 6.18 -3.50
C ASN A 41 8.15 6.90 -4.82
N GLY A 42 9.14 7.58 -5.39
CA GLY A 42 8.99 8.32 -6.64
C GLY A 42 8.51 9.76 -6.44
N GLY A 43 7.74 10.30 -7.37
CA GLY A 43 7.23 11.67 -7.30
C GLY A 43 6.05 11.81 -6.33
N VAL A 44 5.92 12.99 -5.74
CA VAL A 44 4.72 13.32 -4.96
C VAL A 44 3.54 13.50 -5.91
N VAL A 45 2.48 12.72 -5.70
CA VAL A 45 1.24 12.77 -6.49
C VAL A 45 0.08 13.19 -5.58
N PRO A 46 -0.85 14.02 -6.06
CA PRO A 46 -2.05 14.35 -5.29
C PRO A 46 -2.80 13.09 -4.86
N GLY A 47 -3.20 13.05 -3.58
CA GLY A 47 -3.97 11.94 -3.03
C GLY A 47 -3.15 10.82 -2.38
N MET A 48 -1.81 10.86 -2.40
CA MET A 48 -0.98 9.81 -1.74
C MET A 48 -1.36 9.61 -0.26
N THR A 49 -1.52 10.69 0.49
CA THR A 49 -1.95 10.63 1.89
C THR A 49 -3.34 10.00 2.05
N ALA A 50 -4.27 10.29 1.14
CA ALA A 50 -5.59 9.69 1.15
C ALA A 50 -5.54 8.17 0.89
N VAL A 51 -4.64 7.71 0.01
CA VAL A 51 -4.40 6.29 -0.25
C VAL A 51 -3.82 5.61 0.99
N ILE A 52 -2.79 6.20 1.63
CA ILE A 52 -2.20 5.68 2.87
C ILE A 52 -3.29 5.54 3.95
N LYS A 53 -4.11 6.59 4.14
CA LYS A 53 -5.24 6.57 5.08
C LYS A 53 -6.23 5.45 4.76
N ALA A 54 -6.61 5.30 3.49
CA ALA A 54 -7.58 4.29 3.08
C ALA A 54 -7.05 2.86 3.32
N ILE A 55 -5.78 2.59 2.99
CA ILE A 55 -5.12 1.31 3.27
C ILE A 55 -5.09 1.05 4.78
N THR A 56 -4.64 2.03 5.58
CA THR A 56 -4.56 1.91 7.05
C THR A 56 -5.93 1.60 7.64
N LYS A 57 -6.96 2.36 7.24
CA LYS A 57 -8.33 2.16 7.72
C LYS A 57 -8.88 0.78 7.34
N CYS A 58 -8.68 0.36 6.10
CA CYS A 58 -9.13 -0.95 5.62
C CYS A 58 -8.45 -2.09 6.40
N LEU A 59 -7.13 -2.03 6.56
CA LEU A 59 -6.37 -3.04 7.29
C LEU A 59 -6.79 -3.12 8.76
N GLU A 60 -6.98 -1.98 9.42
CA GLU A 60 -7.33 -1.94 10.84
C GLU A 60 -8.80 -2.30 11.09
N GLN A 61 -9.74 -1.72 10.32
CA GLN A 61 -11.18 -1.84 10.59
C GLN A 61 -11.83 -3.05 9.92
N GLU A 62 -11.41 -3.39 8.68
CA GLU A 62 -12.03 -4.49 7.94
C GLU A 62 -11.29 -5.83 8.17
N TYR A 63 -9.96 -5.80 8.30
CA TYR A 63 -9.13 -6.98 8.47
C TYR A 63 -8.62 -7.18 9.91
N ASN A 64 -8.84 -6.21 10.81
CA ASN A 64 -8.39 -6.25 12.20
C ASN A 64 -6.86 -6.43 12.38
N VAL A 65 -6.06 -5.91 11.46
CA VAL A 65 -4.61 -5.87 11.56
C VAL A 65 -4.21 -4.81 12.59
N LYS A 66 -3.34 -5.17 13.55
CA LYS A 66 -2.92 -4.27 14.65
C LYS A 66 -1.55 -3.63 14.45
N GLU A 67 -0.72 -4.23 13.63
CA GLU A 67 0.65 -3.77 13.39
C GLU A 67 0.81 -3.19 11.99
N ILE A 68 0.47 -1.91 11.85
CA ILE A 68 0.55 -1.16 10.59
C ILE A 68 1.55 -0.03 10.79
N TYR A 69 2.57 0.01 9.93
CA TYR A 69 3.66 0.97 10.00
C TYR A 69 3.85 1.69 8.68
N GLY A 70 4.06 2.99 8.75
CA GLY A 70 4.51 3.80 7.64
C GLY A 70 6.03 4.01 7.68
N VAL A 71 6.69 3.91 6.55
CA VAL A 71 8.11 4.19 6.40
C VAL A 71 8.28 5.54 5.72
N LYS A 72 8.96 6.45 6.39
CA LYS A 72 9.27 7.76 5.85
C LYS A 72 10.36 7.65 4.78
N TRP A 73 10.26 8.47 3.75
CA TRP A 73 11.23 8.57 2.67
C TRP A 73 11.41 7.29 1.83
N GLY A 74 10.40 6.44 1.77
CA GLY A 74 10.36 5.28 0.88
C GLY A 74 11.52 4.31 1.08
N PHE A 75 12.22 3.95 0.00
CA PHE A 75 13.35 3.03 0.08
C PHE A 75 14.51 3.59 0.91
N LEU A 76 14.74 4.90 0.88
CA LEU A 76 15.80 5.53 1.68
C LEU A 76 15.60 5.23 3.17
N GLY A 77 14.38 5.40 3.68
CA GLY A 77 14.07 5.10 5.08
C GLY A 77 14.19 3.62 5.45
N LEU A 78 14.05 2.72 4.48
CA LEU A 78 14.30 1.29 4.68
C LEU A 78 15.79 0.94 4.70
N MET A 79 16.64 1.71 4.01
CA MET A 79 18.09 1.45 3.93
C MET A 79 18.89 2.03 5.09
N GLU A 80 18.37 3.05 5.76
CA GLU A 80 19.07 3.74 6.83
C GLU A 80 19.27 2.86 8.07
N ASP A 81 20.43 2.94 8.69
CA ASP A 81 20.77 2.15 9.88
C ASP A 81 20.01 2.60 11.14
N LYS A 82 19.52 3.84 11.15
CA LYS A 82 18.69 4.41 12.23
C LYS A 82 17.20 4.22 11.95
N HIS A 83 16.79 3.00 11.70
CA HIS A 83 15.45 2.66 11.24
C HIS A 83 14.29 3.14 12.12
N ASP A 84 14.47 3.19 13.43
CA ASP A 84 13.39 3.54 14.36
C ASP A 84 12.88 4.97 14.16
N ASP A 85 13.72 5.90 13.71
CA ASP A 85 13.34 7.28 13.44
C ASP A 85 12.49 7.43 12.15
N TYR A 86 12.59 6.47 11.24
CA TYR A 86 11.89 6.47 9.95
C TYR A 86 10.63 5.63 9.94
N ILE A 87 10.39 4.83 10.98
CA ILE A 87 9.22 3.96 11.08
C ILE A 87 8.20 4.55 12.05
N THR A 88 7.00 4.79 11.57
CA THR A 88 5.89 5.37 12.34
C THR A 88 4.69 4.42 12.36
N LYS A 89 4.14 4.18 13.54
CA LYS A 89 2.89 3.40 13.64
C LYS A 89 1.72 4.18 13.07
N LEU A 90 0.95 3.53 12.20
CA LEU A 90 -0.25 4.09 11.59
C LEU A 90 -1.49 3.45 12.21
N THR A 91 -2.48 4.29 12.50
CA THR A 91 -3.80 3.88 13.00
C THR A 91 -4.88 4.71 12.29
N ALA A 92 -6.11 4.22 12.26
CA ALA A 92 -7.23 4.98 11.70
C ALA A 92 -7.40 6.32 12.43
N GLU A 93 -7.10 6.36 13.73
CA GLU A 93 -7.18 7.56 14.58
C GLU A 93 -6.13 8.62 14.18
N ASN A 94 -4.84 8.24 14.13
CA ASN A 94 -3.78 9.21 13.79
C ASN A 94 -3.80 9.63 12.31
N MET A 95 -4.53 8.90 11.48
CA MET A 95 -4.75 9.22 10.06
C MET A 95 -6.05 10.00 9.79
N ALA A 96 -6.86 10.31 10.84
CA ALA A 96 -8.22 10.84 10.65
C ALA A 96 -8.26 12.13 9.83
N ASP A 97 -7.39 13.10 10.12
CA ASP A 97 -7.41 14.43 9.49
C ASP A 97 -6.31 14.64 8.43
N THR A 98 -5.53 13.61 8.17
CA THR A 98 -4.36 13.71 7.27
C THR A 98 -4.74 13.90 5.80
N HIS A 99 -5.95 13.50 5.39
CA HIS A 99 -6.41 13.62 3.99
C HIS A 99 -6.59 15.07 3.52
N ALA A 100 -6.76 16.01 4.44
CA ALA A 100 -6.82 17.45 4.14
C ALA A 100 -5.43 18.07 3.95
N GLN A 101 -4.37 17.36 4.30
CA GLN A 101 -3.00 17.81 4.12
C GLN A 101 -2.51 17.44 2.73
N GLY A 102 -1.94 18.40 2.00
CA GLY A 102 -1.32 18.15 0.71
C GLY A 102 -0.03 17.33 0.83
N GLY A 103 0.44 16.79 -0.29
CA GLY A 103 1.68 16.02 -0.33
C GLY A 103 1.54 14.59 0.21
N THR A 104 2.56 14.13 0.90
CA THR A 104 2.57 12.82 1.57
C THR A 104 3.12 12.94 2.99
N ILE A 105 2.40 12.37 3.94
CA ILE A 105 2.82 12.35 5.37
C ILE A 105 4.07 11.50 5.61
N LEU A 106 4.36 10.55 4.73
CA LEU A 106 5.53 9.69 4.82
C LEU A 106 6.74 10.25 4.06
N GLY A 107 6.57 11.33 3.29
CA GLY A 107 7.59 11.77 2.34
C GLY A 107 7.78 10.74 1.22
N THR A 108 8.74 10.98 0.37
CA THR A 108 9.08 10.08 -0.75
C THR A 108 10.53 10.27 -1.13
N SER A 109 11.16 9.28 -1.73
CA SER A 109 12.50 9.40 -2.32
C SER A 109 12.50 8.94 -3.78
N ARG A 110 13.52 9.39 -4.52
CA ARG A 110 13.81 8.96 -5.89
C ARG A 110 15.21 8.39 -6.03
N ASP A 111 15.87 8.22 -4.89
CA ASP A 111 17.24 7.76 -4.87
C ASP A 111 17.35 6.31 -5.30
N GLU A 112 18.50 5.94 -5.83
CA GLU A 112 18.86 4.56 -6.06
C GLU A 112 18.82 3.79 -4.74
N PHE A 113 18.34 2.57 -4.76
CA PHE A 113 18.22 1.75 -3.56
C PHE A 113 19.03 0.46 -3.69
N ASP A 114 19.55 0.03 -2.55
CA ASP A 114 20.24 -1.26 -2.41
C ASP A 114 19.22 -2.31 -1.96
N LEU A 115 18.88 -3.20 -2.88
CA LEU A 115 17.88 -4.24 -2.66
C LEU A 115 18.23 -5.13 -1.46
N GLU A 116 19.50 -5.45 -1.25
CA GLU A 116 19.94 -6.32 -0.15
C GLU A 116 19.70 -5.64 1.20
N LYS A 117 20.00 -4.34 1.31
CA LYS A 117 19.71 -3.54 2.52
C LYS A 117 18.21 -3.45 2.80
N VAL A 118 17.42 -3.20 1.77
CA VAL A 118 15.95 -3.14 1.90
C VAL A 118 15.42 -4.50 2.42
N ILE A 119 15.82 -5.61 1.81
CA ILE A 119 15.39 -6.94 2.24
C ILE A 119 15.86 -7.24 3.68
N ALA A 120 17.08 -6.88 4.03
CA ALA A 120 17.61 -7.07 5.37
C ALA A 120 16.81 -6.27 6.40
N SER A 121 16.43 -5.03 6.08
CA SER A 121 15.59 -4.18 6.91
C SER A 121 14.19 -4.79 7.11
N LEU A 122 13.53 -5.20 6.03
CA LEU A 122 12.21 -5.82 6.09
C LEU A 122 12.19 -7.08 6.96
N LYS A 123 13.23 -7.91 6.84
CA LYS A 123 13.41 -9.11 7.68
C LYS A 123 13.67 -8.76 9.14
N ARG A 124 14.50 -7.75 9.41
CA ARG A 124 14.81 -7.27 10.76
C ARG A 124 13.54 -6.83 11.48
N HIS A 125 12.70 -6.05 10.81
CA HIS A 125 11.43 -5.56 11.36
C HIS A 125 10.29 -6.59 11.30
N LYS A 126 10.54 -7.77 10.71
CA LYS A 126 9.55 -8.85 10.57
C LYS A 126 8.27 -8.41 9.86
N PHE A 127 8.40 -7.55 8.84
CA PHE A 127 7.27 -7.20 8.01
C PHE A 127 6.84 -8.39 7.16
N THR A 128 5.54 -8.67 7.16
CA THR A 128 4.92 -9.79 6.44
C THR A 128 4.18 -9.33 5.18
N GLN A 129 3.77 -8.06 5.15
CA GLN A 129 3.12 -7.43 3.99
C GLN A 129 3.72 -6.05 3.74
N ILE A 130 3.87 -5.71 2.47
CA ILE A 130 4.42 -4.43 2.03
C ILE A 130 3.47 -3.81 1.02
N TYR A 131 3.10 -2.55 1.26
CA TYR A 131 2.39 -1.69 0.33
C TYR A 131 3.33 -0.59 -0.13
N MET A 132 3.84 -0.72 -1.35
CA MET A 132 4.66 0.29 -1.97
C MET A 132 3.79 1.15 -2.89
N ILE A 133 3.66 2.44 -2.57
CA ILE A 133 2.88 3.41 -3.34
C ILE A 133 3.86 4.27 -4.13
N GLY A 134 3.78 4.21 -5.45
CA GLY A 134 4.72 4.94 -6.28
C GLY A 134 4.35 4.96 -7.75
N SER A 135 5.26 5.49 -8.57
CA SER A 135 5.16 5.52 -10.02
C SER A 135 5.59 4.18 -10.63
N ILE A 136 5.53 4.10 -11.95
CA ILE A 136 5.99 2.94 -12.72
C ILE A 136 7.48 2.60 -12.46
N GLU A 137 8.27 3.60 -12.07
CA GLU A 137 9.69 3.44 -11.70
C GLU A 137 9.87 2.70 -10.36
N THR A 138 8.80 2.52 -9.60
CA THR A 138 8.81 1.82 -8.31
C THR A 138 8.54 0.32 -8.46
N GLN A 139 8.13 -0.12 -9.66
CA GLN A 139 7.90 -1.50 -10.01
C GLN A 139 9.19 -2.14 -10.48
#